data_da03215bb0e63017f4cd6b1ba3030f03
#
_entry.id   da03215bb0e63017f4cd6b1ba3030f03
#
_cell.length_a   1.000
_cell.length_b   1.000
_cell.length_c   1.000
_cell.angle_alpha   90.00
_cell.angle_beta   90.00
_cell.angle_gamma   90.00
#
_symmetry.space_group_name_H-M   'P 1'
#
loop_
_entity.id
_entity.type
_entity.pdbx_description
1 polymer ?
#
loop_
_entity_poly.entity_id
_entity_poly.type
_entity_poly.pdbx_seq_one_letter_code
_entity_poly.pdbx_strand_id
1 'polypeptide(L)'
;MRRIDALLVLMVLIWGVNYSVIKHAFAEVPPQPFNALRITIASAVFLWAIRYARRRAAVKDSAVSRAFFTPETLTTRDRIDLVWLGFVGHFAYQYCFVGGVDRTSVSNAALIIGATPVGVAVISSILGHERITPFHWLGAAVSITGLYFVVGHGAQFGSRTFSGDLMIMTSVACWVAYTLGAGRLITRHSPLFVTGTTMAIGGVPYVLATLPQILRMDWASVSGWTWLSLVLSALLALNVAYLIWYMGVQKIGAARTSMFSNLVPIVAMGVAALWLGEPLGRTKILGALAVLTGVALTRLGKKPSAVPMEE
;
A
#
# COMPACT_ATOMS: atom_id res chain seq x y z
N MET A 1 -12.05 5.11 21.62
CA MET A 1 -11.44 5.11 20.26
C MET A 1 -12.10 6.20 19.43
N ARG A 2 -11.31 7.05 18.76
CA ARG A 2 -11.85 8.02 17.80
C ARG A 2 -12.37 7.25 16.58
N ARG A 3 -13.39 7.75 15.88
CA ARG A 3 -13.95 7.08 14.67
C ARG A 3 -12.89 6.73 13.62
N ILE A 4 -11.86 7.56 13.48
CA ILE A 4 -10.77 7.32 12.55
C ILE A 4 -9.89 6.11 12.95
N ASP A 5 -9.67 5.89 14.26
CA ASP A 5 -8.87 4.77 14.75
C ASP A 5 -9.54 3.42 14.40
N ALA A 6 -10.88 3.35 14.55
CA ALA A 6 -11.65 2.16 14.17
C ALA A 6 -11.56 1.88 12.67
N LEU A 7 -11.63 2.91 11.83
CA LEU A 7 -11.44 2.76 10.38
C LEU A 7 -10.03 2.28 10.05
N LEU A 8 -9.00 2.79 10.72
CA LEU A 8 -7.61 2.35 10.50
C LEU A 8 -7.39 0.90 10.94
N VAL A 9 -8.05 0.42 12.00
CA VAL A 9 -8.05 -1.00 12.37
C VAL A 9 -8.72 -1.83 11.27
N LEU A 10 -9.86 -1.39 10.74
CA LEU A 10 -10.52 -2.05 9.61
C LEU A 10 -9.59 -2.14 8.38
N MET A 11 -8.89 -1.06 8.05
CA MET A 11 -7.90 -1.04 6.97
C MET A 11 -6.80 -2.08 7.21
N VAL A 12 -6.28 -2.21 8.43
CA VAL A 12 -5.27 -3.21 8.81
C VAL A 12 -5.78 -4.63 8.54
N LEU A 13 -7.02 -4.92 8.95
CA LEU A 13 -7.65 -6.22 8.71
C LEU A 13 -7.82 -6.48 7.21
N ILE A 14 -8.33 -5.50 6.47
CA ILE A 14 -8.50 -5.63 5.01
C ILE A 14 -7.17 -5.93 4.34
N TRP A 15 -6.13 -5.13 4.58
CA TRP A 15 -4.83 -5.34 3.93
C TRP A 15 -4.16 -6.63 4.40
N GLY A 16 -4.20 -6.94 5.70
CA GLY A 16 -3.58 -8.15 6.24
C GLY A 16 -4.19 -9.44 5.65
N VAL A 17 -5.52 -9.51 5.60
CA VAL A 17 -6.23 -10.66 5.00
C VAL A 17 -6.01 -10.72 3.50
N ASN A 18 -5.95 -9.57 2.82
CA ASN A 18 -5.84 -9.50 1.36
C ASN A 18 -4.59 -10.20 0.80
N TYR A 19 -3.47 -10.26 1.53
CA TYR A 19 -2.28 -11.01 1.10
C TYR A 19 -2.60 -12.48 0.84
N SER A 20 -3.27 -13.13 1.78
CA SER A 20 -3.68 -14.54 1.65
C SER A 20 -4.76 -14.74 0.59
N VAL A 21 -5.71 -13.81 0.48
CA VAL A 21 -6.76 -13.83 -0.55
C VAL A 21 -6.15 -13.83 -1.95
N ILE A 22 -5.26 -12.89 -2.25
CA ILE A 22 -4.63 -12.81 -3.59
C ILE A 22 -3.70 -13.99 -3.83
N LYS A 23 -2.93 -14.42 -2.81
CA LYS A 23 -2.03 -15.58 -2.93
C LYS A 23 -2.79 -16.86 -3.25
N HIS A 24 -3.94 -17.07 -2.62
CA HIS A 24 -4.81 -18.22 -2.92
C HIS A 24 -5.37 -18.15 -4.35
N ALA A 25 -5.82 -16.98 -4.79
CA ALA A 25 -6.35 -16.78 -6.15
C ALA A 25 -5.30 -16.99 -7.25
N PHE A 26 -4.01 -16.81 -6.95
CA PHE A 26 -2.91 -17.05 -7.90
C PHE A 26 -2.70 -18.54 -8.24
N ALA A 27 -3.36 -19.46 -7.55
CA ALA A 27 -3.42 -20.86 -7.94
C ALA A 27 -4.22 -21.09 -9.25
N GLU A 28 -5.21 -20.22 -9.52
CA GLU A 28 -6.07 -20.34 -10.72
C GLU A 28 -5.76 -19.28 -11.77
N VAL A 29 -5.41 -18.06 -11.36
CA VAL A 29 -5.16 -16.93 -12.26
C VAL A 29 -3.77 -16.36 -12.02
N PRO A 30 -2.94 -16.20 -13.06
CA PRO A 30 -1.63 -15.58 -12.91
C PRO A 30 -1.73 -14.19 -12.27
N PRO A 31 -0.73 -13.77 -11.47
CA PRO A 31 -0.81 -12.57 -10.64
C PRO A 31 -1.04 -11.29 -11.45
N GLN A 32 -0.43 -11.17 -12.62
CA GLN A 32 -0.52 -9.95 -13.41
C GLN A 32 -1.90 -9.75 -14.07
N PRO A 33 -2.51 -10.73 -14.77
CA PRO A 33 -3.89 -10.66 -15.24
C PRO A 33 -4.90 -10.43 -14.12
N PHE A 34 -4.77 -11.14 -12.99
CA PHE A 34 -5.63 -10.95 -11.83
C PHE A 34 -5.60 -9.50 -11.34
N ASN A 35 -4.40 -8.93 -11.20
CA ASN A 35 -4.25 -7.57 -10.71
C ASN A 35 -4.67 -6.51 -11.74
N ALA A 36 -4.52 -6.78 -13.03
CA ALA A 36 -5.01 -5.88 -14.09
C ALA A 36 -6.53 -5.67 -13.99
N LEU A 37 -7.29 -6.75 -13.78
CA LEU A 37 -8.74 -6.66 -13.55
C LEU A 37 -9.06 -5.94 -12.25
N ARG A 38 -8.32 -6.23 -11.15
CA ARG A 38 -8.49 -5.51 -9.87
C ARG A 38 -8.32 -4.01 -10.02
N ILE A 39 -7.22 -3.56 -10.66
CA ILE A 39 -6.94 -2.14 -10.90
C ILE A 39 -8.01 -1.52 -11.79
N THR A 40 -8.47 -2.24 -12.80
CA THR A 40 -9.54 -1.75 -13.70
C THR A 40 -10.84 -1.53 -12.94
N ILE A 41 -11.28 -2.50 -12.13
CA ILE A 41 -12.48 -2.37 -11.30
C ILE A 41 -12.32 -1.21 -10.30
N ALA A 42 -11.18 -1.17 -9.58
CA ALA A 42 -10.93 -0.14 -8.60
C ALA A 42 -10.87 1.27 -9.22
N SER A 43 -10.23 1.41 -10.38
CA SER A 43 -10.18 2.67 -11.13
C SER A 43 -11.57 3.12 -11.58
N ALA A 44 -12.39 2.20 -12.10
CA ALA A 44 -13.76 2.50 -12.51
C ALA A 44 -14.60 3.00 -11.33
N VAL A 45 -14.51 2.34 -10.18
CA VAL A 45 -15.21 2.73 -8.94
C VAL A 45 -14.75 4.10 -8.45
N PHE A 46 -13.45 4.37 -8.44
CA PHE A 46 -12.92 5.69 -8.05
C PHE A 46 -13.35 6.79 -9.02
N LEU A 47 -13.27 6.57 -10.33
CA LEU A 47 -13.68 7.55 -11.32
C LEU A 47 -15.20 7.83 -11.24
N TRP A 48 -16.00 6.80 -11.00
CA TRP A 48 -17.42 6.96 -10.73
C TRP A 48 -17.66 7.79 -9.46
N ALA A 49 -16.97 7.46 -8.35
CA ALA A 49 -17.09 8.19 -7.09
C ALA A 49 -16.67 9.66 -7.22
N ILE A 50 -15.59 9.96 -7.97
CA ILE A 50 -15.15 11.33 -8.26
C ILE A 50 -16.23 12.10 -9.05
N ARG A 51 -16.80 11.48 -10.11
CA ARG A 51 -17.87 12.09 -10.88
C ARG A 51 -19.13 12.35 -10.04
N TYR A 52 -19.49 11.38 -9.20
CA TYR A 52 -20.62 11.50 -8.29
C TYR A 52 -20.41 12.63 -7.27
N ALA A 53 -19.23 12.68 -6.62
CA ALA A 53 -18.89 13.75 -5.69
C ALA A 53 -18.93 15.13 -6.32
N ARG A 54 -18.40 15.29 -7.55
CA ARG A 54 -18.48 16.55 -8.32
C ARG A 54 -19.94 16.99 -8.61
N ARG A 55 -20.77 16.05 -9.05
CA ARG A 55 -22.21 16.37 -9.31
C ARG A 55 -22.95 16.77 -8.03
N ARG A 56 -22.67 16.10 -6.91
CA ARG A 56 -23.27 16.42 -5.61
C ARG A 56 -22.80 17.76 -5.05
N ALA A 57 -21.52 18.09 -5.19
CA ALA A 57 -20.96 19.36 -4.78
C ALA A 57 -21.57 20.56 -5.53
N ALA A 58 -21.97 20.37 -6.80
CA ALA A 58 -22.65 21.39 -7.59
C ALA A 58 -24.11 21.62 -7.16
N VAL A 59 -24.74 20.64 -6.48
CA VAL A 59 -26.18 20.71 -6.12
C VAL A 59 -26.40 21.01 -4.64
N LYS A 60 -25.49 20.55 -3.75
CA LYS A 60 -25.60 20.72 -2.30
C LYS A 60 -24.23 20.90 -1.66
N ASP A 61 -24.01 22.00 -0.98
CA ASP A 61 -22.87 22.19 -0.11
C ASP A 61 -23.04 21.35 1.17
N SER A 62 -22.69 20.05 1.09
CA SER A 62 -22.74 19.13 2.20
C SER A 62 -21.33 18.86 2.74
N ALA A 63 -21.23 18.57 4.06
CA ALA A 63 -19.95 18.17 4.66
C ALA A 63 -19.30 16.98 3.96
N VAL A 64 -20.10 16.08 3.38
CA VAL A 64 -19.63 14.93 2.58
C VAL A 64 -19.02 15.39 1.27
N SER A 65 -19.67 16.32 0.53
CA SER A 65 -19.11 16.81 -0.73
C SER A 65 -17.80 17.58 -0.49
N ARG A 66 -17.67 18.36 0.59
CA ARG A 66 -16.43 19.04 0.96
C ARG A 66 -15.29 18.08 1.30
N ALA A 67 -15.59 16.95 1.94
CA ALA A 67 -14.57 15.95 2.28
C ALA A 67 -14.03 15.18 1.05
N PHE A 68 -14.84 15.07 -0.02
CA PHE A 68 -14.51 14.29 -1.22
C PHE A 68 -14.27 15.12 -2.47
N PHE A 69 -14.55 16.41 -2.44
CA PHE A 69 -14.37 17.31 -3.57
C PHE A 69 -13.59 18.55 -3.17
N THR A 70 -12.51 18.82 -3.90
CA THR A 70 -11.76 20.08 -3.81
C THR A 70 -11.94 20.84 -5.12
N PRO A 71 -12.44 22.10 -5.08
CA PRO A 71 -12.71 22.89 -6.27
C PRO A 71 -11.45 23.46 -6.95
N GLU A 72 -10.25 23.20 -6.41
CA GLU A 72 -9.01 23.77 -6.92
C GLU A 72 -8.68 23.30 -8.35
N THR A 73 -8.22 24.23 -9.16
CA THR A 73 -7.77 23.97 -10.53
C THR A 73 -6.41 23.27 -10.50
N LEU A 74 -6.27 22.25 -11.35
CA LEU A 74 -5.00 21.53 -11.52
C LEU A 74 -3.97 22.42 -12.21
N THR A 75 -2.84 22.65 -11.55
CA THR A 75 -1.69 23.27 -12.20
C THR A 75 -0.99 22.26 -13.13
N THR A 76 -0.14 22.75 -14.04
CA THR A 76 0.69 21.88 -14.90
C THR A 76 1.55 20.95 -14.08
N ARG A 77 2.11 21.43 -12.96
CA ARG A 77 2.92 20.62 -12.04
C ARG A 77 2.08 19.51 -11.39
N ASP A 78 0.86 19.79 -10.95
CA ASP A 78 -0.02 18.77 -10.37
C ASP A 78 -0.33 17.65 -11.39
N ARG A 79 -0.50 18.00 -12.67
CA ARG A 79 -0.73 17.01 -13.75
C ARG A 79 0.48 16.10 -13.95
N ILE A 80 1.69 16.66 -13.95
CA ILE A 80 2.93 15.90 -14.07
C ILE A 80 3.10 14.99 -12.84
N ASP A 81 2.87 15.52 -11.63
CA ASP A 81 2.96 14.77 -10.38
C ASP A 81 1.94 13.61 -10.37
N LEU A 82 0.69 13.84 -10.83
CA LEU A 82 -0.32 12.77 -10.93
C LEU A 82 0.08 11.67 -11.91
N VAL A 83 0.69 12.00 -13.06
CA VAL A 83 1.17 11.01 -14.03
C VAL A 83 2.33 10.20 -13.45
N TRP A 84 3.33 10.87 -12.89
CA TRP A 84 4.48 10.23 -12.27
C TRP A 84 4.06 9.32 -11.11
N LEU A 85 3.22 9.83 -10.22
CA LEU A 85 2.69 9.07 -9.08
C LEU A 85 1.81 7.91 -9.51
N GLY A 86 1.04 8.08 -10.59
CA GLY A 86 0.27 6.98 -11.18
C GLY A 86 1.18 5.87 -11.66
N PHE A 87 2.26 6.22 -12.38
CA PHE A 87 3.23 5.24 -12.87
C PHE A 87 3.96 4.53 -11.73
N VAL A 88 4.50 5.28 -10.76
CA VAL A 88 5.28 4.69 -9.66
C VAL A 88 4.38 3.94 -8.68
N GLY A 89 3.27 4.57 -8.26
CA GLY A 89 2.41 4.04 -7.18
C GLY A 89 1.42 2.96 -7.63
N HIS A 90 1.03 2.95 -8.90
CA HIS A 90 -0.02 2.01 -9.37
C HIS A 90 0.39 1.12 -10.54
N PHE A 91 1.40 1.49 -11.32
CA PHE A 91 2.00 0.57 -12.28
C PHE A 91 3.18 -0.19 -11.65
N ALA A 92 4.29 0.48 -11.37
CA ALA A 92 5.52 -0.16 -10.90
C ALA A 92 5.33 -0.86 -9.54
N TYR A 93 4.72 -0.16 -8.57
CA TYR A 93 4.39 -0.74 -7.27
C TYR A 93 3.56 -2.02 -7.40
N GLN A 94 2.43 -1.94 -8.08
CA GLN A 94 1.50 -3.06 -8.15
C GLN A 94 2.09 -4.24 -8.94
N TYR A 95 2.86 -3.96 -10.01
CA TYR A 95 3.53 -5.00 -10.77
C TYR A 95 4.54 -5.78 -9.92
N CYS A 96 5.37 -5.06 -9.18
CA CYS A 96 6.34 -5.67 -8.26
C CYS A 96 5.66 -6.33 -7.06
N PHE A 97 4.62 -5.71 -6.49
CA PHE A 97 3.93 -6.24 -5.33
C PHE A 97 3.28 -7.59 -5.60
N VAL A 98 2.39 -7.69 -6.60
CA VAL A 98 1.70 -8.96 -6.87
C VAL A 98 2.63 -10.03 -7.42
N GLY A 99 3.61 -9.64 -8.26
CA GLY A 99 4.63 -10.54 -8.75
C GLY A 99 5.54 -11.07 -7.65
N GLY A 100 5.81 -10.25 -6.62
CA GLY A 100 6.54 -10.63 -5.43
C GLY A 100 5.73 -11.56 -4.53
N VAL A 101 4.47 -11.22 -4.21
CA VAL A 101 3.57 -12.08 -3.41
C VAL A 101 3.40 -13.45 -4.04
N ASP A 102 3.36 -13.54 -5.37
CA ASP A 102 3.31 -14.83 -6.08
C ASP A 102 4.56 -15.69 -5.82
N ARG A 103 5.73 -15.08 -5.79
CA ARG A 103 7.02 -15.78 -5.75
C ARG A 103 7.54 -16.07 -4.35
N THR A 104 7.16 -15.25 -3.35
CA THR A 104 7.59 -15.43 -1.96
C THR A 104 6.43 -15.87 -1.07
N SER A 105 6.71 -16.09 0.24
CA SER A 105 5.66 -16.35 1.23
C SER A 105 4.91 -15.07 1.59
N VAL A 106 3.64 -15.22 1.99
CA VAL A 106 2.84 -14.09 2.48
C VAL A 106 3.51 -13.43 3.67
N SER A 107 4.07 -14.23 4.58
CA SER A 107 4.80 -13.76 5.76
C SER A 107 5.99 -12.88 5.38
N ASN A 108 6.83 -13.32 4.42
CA ASN A 108 7.96 -12.52 3.94
C ASN A 108 7.49 -11.20 3.30
N ALA A 109 6.53 -11.28 2.37
CA ALA A 109 6.00 -10.12 1.69
C ALA A 109 5.45 -9.07 2.68
N ALA A 110 4.66 -9.51 3.67
CA ALA A 110 4.08 -8.62 4.66
C ALA A 110 5.14 -7.97 5.57
N LEU A 111 6.17 -8.72 5.98
CA LEU A 111 7.25 -8.19 6.81
C LEU A 111 8.12 -7.19 6.07
N ILE A 112 8.46 -7.46 4.80
CA ILE A 112 9.22 -6.52 3.97
C ILE A 112 8.44 -5.22 3.78
N ILE A 113 7.15 -5.29 3.46
CA ILE A 113 6.26 -4.11 3.36
C ILE A 113 6.14 -3.41 4.71
N GLY A 114 6.10 -4.16 5.82
CA GLY A 114 6.07 -3.62 7.19
C GLY A 114 7.27 -2.75 7.54
N ALA A 115 8.40 -2.87 6.83
CA ALA A 115 9.55 -1.99 6.98
C ALA A 115 9.42 -0.63 6.24
N THR A 116 8.34 -0.41 5.49
CA THR A 116 8.08 0.86 4.76
C THR A 116 8.29 2.12 5.62
N PRO A 117 7.84 2.20 6.89
CA PRO A 117 8.06 3.41 7.71
C PRO A 117 9.54 3.75 7.90
N VAL A 118 10.42 2.75 7.90
CA VAL A 118 11.88 2.97 7.95
C VAL A 118 12.36 3.63 6.65
N GLY A 119 11.91 3.12 5.50
CA GLY A 119 12.21 3.72 4.19
C GLY A 119 11.72 5.17 4.08
N VAL A 120 10.48 5.44 4.55
CA VAL A 120 9.93 6.80 4.59
C VAL A 120 10.80 7.71 5.49
N ALA A 121 11.17 7.25 6.69
CA ALA A 121 11.98 8.04 7.62
C ALA A 121 13.36 8.37 7.03
N VAL A 122 14.05 7.39 6.46
CA VAL A 122 15.37 7.57 5.85
C VAL A 122 15.31 8.55 4.67
N ILE A 123 14.37 8.36 3.74
CA ILE A 123 14.26 9.22 2.56
C ILE A 123 13.80 10.64 2.93
N SER A 124 12.83 10.79 3.84
CA SER A 124 12.42 12.11 4.35
C SER A 124 13.58 12.88 4.96
N SER A 125 14.48 12.16 5.61
CA SER A 125 15.66 12.76 6.24
C SER A 125 16.72 13.19 5.21
N ILE A 126 16.98 12.35 4.19
CA ILE A 126 17.89 12.68 3.08
C ILE A 126 17.38 13.90 2.31
N LEU A 127 16.07 14.01 2.13
CA LEU A 127 15.44 15.15 1.46
C LEU A 127 15.33 16.41 2.35
N GLY A 128 15.83 16.35 3.60
CA GLY A 128 15.84 17.49 4.50
C GLY A 128 14.45 17.86 5.08
N HIS A 129 13.44 16.99 4.88
CA HIS A 129 12.10 17.24 5.42
C HIS A 129 12.00 16.96 6.91
N GLU A 130 12.86 16.10 7.46
CA GLU A 130 12.90 15.75 8.88
C GLU A 130 14.35 15.67 9.38
N ARG A 131 14.60 16.11 10.62
CA ARG A 131 15.92 15.94 11.27
C ARG A 131 16.09 14.50 11.71
N ILE A 132 17.16 13.84 11.26
CA ILE A 132 17.52 12.50 11.69
C ILE A 132 17.98 12.53 13.14
N THR A 133 17.40 11.68 13.98
CA THR A 133 17.88 11.45 15.34
C THR A 133 18.60 10.10 15.40
N PRO A 134 19.46 9.85 16.41
CA PRO A 134 20.09 8.53 16.60
C PRO A 134 19.08 7.37 16.66
N PHE A 135 17.88 7.63 17.17
CA PHE A 135 16.79 6.63 17.20
C PHE A 135 16.31 6.20 15.82
N HIS A 136 16.33 7.10 14.83
CA HIS A 136 16.00 6.74 13.44
C HIS A 136 17.04 5.77 12.86
N TRP A 137 18.34 6.05 13.08
CA TRP A 137 19.42 5.18 12.62
C TRP A 137 19.42 3.83 13.33
N LEU A 138 19.22 3.82 14.63
CA LEU A 138 19.12 2.58 15.42
C LEU A 138 17.90 1.77 14.95
N GLY A 139 16.75 2.39 14.77
CA GLY A 139 15.54 1.72 14.29
C GLY A 139 15.72 1.18 12.88
N ALA A 140 16.39 1.92 11.98
CA ALA A 140 16.72 1.44 10.64
C ALA A 140 17.63 0.22 10.69
N ALA A 141 18.70 0.27 11.48
CA ALA A 141 19.64 -0.84 11.64
C ALA A 141 18.94 -2.10 12.17
N VAL A 142 18.11 -1.97 13.21
CA VAL A 142 17.33 -3.08 13.80
C VAL A 142 16.34 -3.64 12.77
N SER A 143 15.64 -2.80 12.00
CA SER A 143 14.72 -3.27 10.94
C SER A 143 15.46 -3.99 9.81
N ILE A 144 16.62 -3.48 9.37
CA ILE A 144 17.44 -4.13 8.34
C ILE A 144 17.92 -5.48 8.82
N THR A 145 18.37 -5.58 10.10
CA THR A 145 18.74 -6.86 10.72
C THR A 145 17.54 -7.82 10.74
N GLY A 146 16.34 -7.32 11.09
CA GLY A 146 15.11 -8.12 11.01
C GLY A 146 14.80 -8.62 9.62
N LEU A 147 14.93 -7.78 8.60
CA LEU A 147 14.77 -8.18 7.19
C LEU A 147 15.80 -9.23 6.76
N TYR A 148 17.05 -9.12 7.24
CA TYR A 148 18.05 -10.15 6.98
C TYR A 148 17.64 -11.52 7.53
N PHE A 149 17.07 -11.60 8.72
CA PHE A 149 16.53 -12.86 9.26
C PHE A 149 15.34 -13.40 8.46
N VAL A 150 14.53 -12.52 7.86
CA VAL A 150 13.36 -12.93 7.06
C VAL A 150 13.76 -13.37 5.66
N VAL A 151 14.65 -12.62 5.00
CA VAL A 151 14.99 -12.78 3.58
C VAL A 151 16.37 -13.39 3.38
N GLY A 152 17.36 -12.88 4.13
CA GLY A 152 18.77 -13.20 3.90
C GLY A 152 19.22 -14.52 4.53
N HIS A 153 18.60 -14.93 5.66
CA HIS A 153 18.99 -16.17 6.33
C HIS A 153 18.54 -17.40 5.53
N GLY A 154 19.50 -18.10 4.93
CA GLY A 154 19.24 -19.22 4.03
C GLY A 154 18.81 -18.81 2.62
N ALA A 155 19.03 -17.54 2.22
CA ALA A 155 18.74 -17.07 0.87
C ALA A 155 19.56 -17.84 -0.15
N GLN A 156 18.88 -18.40 -1.15
CA GLN A 156 19.49 -18.98 -2.35
C GLN A 156 19.35 -17.97 -3.49
N PHE A 157 20.48 -17.36 -3.85
CA PHE A 157 20.52 -16.41 -4.96
C PHE A 157 19.99 -17.08 -6.23
N GLY A 158 19.13 -16.38 -6.97
CA GLY A 158 18.49 -16.89 -8.18
C GLY A 158 17.26 -17.76 -7.93
N SER A 159 16.91 -18.10 -6.69
CA SER A 159 15.68 -18.81 -6.38
C SER A 159 14.42 -17.96 -6.67
N ARG A 160 13.29 -18.64 -6.89
CA ARG A 160 12.00 -17.97 -7.08
C ARG A 160 11.63 -17.09 -5.86
N THR A 161 11.86 -17.60 -4.65
CA THR A 161 11.57 -16.87 -3.40
C THR A 161 12.41 -15.61 -3.27
N PHE A 162 13.73 -15.70 -3.52
CA PHE A 162 14.61 -14.55 -3.46
C PHE A 162 14.22 -13.47 -4.48
N SER A 163 13.88 -13.87 -5.72
CA SER A 163 13.37 -12.92 -6.72
C SER A 163 12.06 -12.25 -6.29
N GLY A 164 11.18 -13.00 -5.62
CA GLY A 164 9.95 -12.47 -5.03
C GLY A 164 10.22 -11.44 -3.95
N ASP A 165 11.13 -11.71 -3.03
CA ASP A 165 11.52 -10.79 -1.97
C ASP A 165 12.11 -9.49 -2.53
N LEU A 166 12.96 -9.57 -3.57
CA LEU A 166 13.49 -8.38 -4.28
C LEU A 166 12.38 -7.56 -4.95
N MET A 167 11.39 -8.21 -5.56
CA MET A 167 10.22 -7.50 -6.11
C MET A 167 9.44 -6.77 -5.01
N ILE A 168 9.22 -7.40 -3.85
CA ILE A 168 8.56 -6.74 -2.72
C ILE A 168 9.40 -5.55 -2.22
N MET A 169 10.73 -5.69 -2.09
CA MET A 169 11.60 -4.56 -1.71
C MET A 169 11.51 -3.40 -2.70
N THR A 170 11.48 -3.70 -4.01
CA THR A 170 11.26 -2.69 -5.06
C THR A 170 9.88 -2.03 -4.90
N SER A 171 8.84 -2.80 -4.59
CA SER A 171 7.52 -2.24 -4.32
C SER A 171 7.50 -1.32 -3.10
N VAL A 172 8.27 -1.63 -2.04
CA VAL A 172 8.44 -0.72 -0.89
C VAL A 172 9.04 0.62 -1.32
N ALA A 173 10.08 0.61 -2.16
CA ALA A 173 10.68 1.85 -2.67
C ALA A 173 9.66 2.67 -3.49
N CYS A 174 8.88 2.02 -4.36
CA CYS A 174 7.79 2.66 -5.11
C CYS A 174 6.71 3.25 -4.19
N TRP A 175 6.32 2.49 -3.15
CA TRP A 175 5.33 2.95 -2.18
C TRP A 175 5.79 4.14 -1.36
N VAL A 176 7.07 4.16 -0.95
CA VAL A 176 7.68 5.29 -0.26
C VAL A 176 7.67 6.54 -1.15
N ALA A 177 8.12 6.42 -2.40
CA ALA A 177 8.10 7.52 -3.37
C ALA A 177 6.67 8.05 -3.61
N TYR A 178 5.70 7.14 -3.77
CA TYR A 178 4.30 7.49 -3.93
C TYR A 178 3.74 8.20 -2.69
N THR A 179 4.02 7.70 -1.48
CA THR A 179 3.52 8.27 -0.22
C THR A 179 4.03 9.70 -0.01
N LEU A 180 5.32 9.94 -0.26
CA LEU A 180 5.94 11.26 -0.12
C LEU A 180 5.43 12.24 -1.18
N GLY A 181 5.31 11.79 -2.42
CA GLY A 181 4.79 12.62 -3.52
C GLY A 181 3.29 12.93 -3.38
N ALA A 182 2.47 11.93 -3.07
CA ALA A 182 1.04 12.11 -2.87
C ALA A 182 0.72 13.02 -1.69
N GLY A 183 1.56 13.00 -0.64
CA GLY A 183 1.41 13.88 0.53
C GLY A 183 1.31 15.36 0.17
N ARG A 184 2.06 15.81 -0.86
CA ARG A 184 1.99 17.19 -1.36
C ARG A 184 0.67 17.52 -2.05
N LEU A 185 0.14 16.59 -2.83
CA LEU A 185 -1.12 16.80 -3.55
C LEU A 185 -2.34 16.75 -2.63
N ILE A 186 -2.31 15.92 -1.58
CA ILE A 186 -3.43 15.75 -0.64
C ILE A 186 -3.66 17.00 0.22
N THR A 187 -2.68 17.88 0.37
CA THR A 187 -2.87 19.17 1.05
C THR A 187 -3.79 20.11 0.27
N ARG A 188 -3.86 19.98 -1.05
CA ARG A 188 -4.61 20.85 -1.96
C ARG A 188 -5.79 20.16 -2.63
N HIS A 189 -5.68 18.86 -2.85
CA HIS A 189 -6.69 18.05 -3.53
C HIS A 189 -7.23 16.95 -2.61
N SER A 190 -8.48 16.53 -2.79
CA SER A 190 -9.07 15.49 -1.96
C SER A 190 -8.34 14.14 -2.11
N PRO A 191 -8.23 13.35 -1.03
CA PRO A 191 -7.66 12.00 -1.08
C PRO A 191 -8.32 11.11 -2.14
N LEU A 192 -9.64 11.19 -2.29
CA LEU A 192 -10.39 10.46 -3.31
C LEU A 192 -9.92 10.82 -4.73
N PHE A 193 -9.74 12.11 -5.02
CA PHE A 193 -9.30 12.59 -6.32
C PHE A 193 -7.87 12.15 -6.63
N VAL A 194 -6.93 12.37 -5.70
CA VAL A 194 -5.52 12.02 -5.91
C VAL A 194 -5.38 10.51 -6.12
N THR A 195 -5.93 9.70 -5.20
CA THR A 195 -5.80 8.24 -5.26
C THR A 195 -6.49 7.66 -6.50
N GLY A 196 -7.72 8.09 -6.78
CA GLY A 196 -8.48 7.56 -7.92
C GLY A 196 -7.88 7.96 -9.26
N THR A 197 -7.37 9.19 -9.39
CA THR A 197 -6.76 9.67 -10.62
C THR A 197 -5.40 8.98 -10.87
N THR A 198 -4.55 8.87 -9.85
CA THR A 198 -3.25 8.17 -9.97
C THR A 198 -3.44 6.68 -10.25
N MET A 199 -4.45 6.04 -9.64
CA MET A 199 -4.78 4.63 -9.90
C MET A 199 -5.25 4.43 -11.34
N ALA A 200 -6.12 5.30 -11.86
CA ALA A 200 -6.57 5.21 -13.24
C ALA A 200 -5.44 5.46 -14.24
N ILE A 201 -4.56 6.45 -13.99
CA ILE A 201 -3.40 6.75 -14.83
C ILE A 201 -2.42 5.57 -14.85
N GLY A 202 -2.05 5.02 -13.69
CA GLY A 202 -1.14 3.87 -13.60
C GLY A 202 -1.76 2.55 -14.06
N GLY A 203 -3.08 2.43 -13.97
CA GLY A 203 -3.83 1.26 -14.43
C GLY A 203 -3.78 1.07 -15.94
N VAL A 204 -3.79 2.16 -16.72
CA VAL A 204 -3.71 2.07 -18.20
C VAL A 204 -2.44 1.35 -18.67
N PRO A 205 -1.21 1.81 -18.34
CA PRO A 205 0.00 1.10 -18.76
C PRO A 205 0.09 -0.31 -18.14
N TYR A 206 -0.49 -0.53 -16.95
CA TYR A 206 -0.53 -1.86 -16.34
C TYR A 206 -1.33 -2.84 -17.19
N VAL A 207 -2.55 -2.47 -17.58
CA VAL A 207 -3.41 -3.30 -18.42
C VAL A 207 -2.77 -3.53 -19.79
N LEU A 208 -2.19 -2.51 -20.40
CA LEU A 208 -1.50 -2.63 -21.70
C LEU A 208 -0.30 -3.60 -21.62
N ALA A 209 0.52 -3.50 -20.58
CA ALA A 209 1.67 -4.40 -20.39
C ALA A 209 1.27 -5.85 -20.13
N THR A 210 0.11 -6.08 -19.55
CA THR A 210 -0.40 -7.42 -19.20
C THR A 210 -1.42 -7.96 -20.20
N LEU A 211 -1.80 -7.16 -21.20
CA LEU A 211 -2.82 -7.50 -22.19
C LEU A 211 -2.59 -8.86 -22.88
N PRO A 212 -1.36 -9.21 -23.34
CA PRO A 212 -1.12 -10.52 -23.96
C PRO A 212 -1.42 -11.69 -23.01
N GLN A 213 -1.18 -11.53 -21.71
CA GLN A 213 -1.49 -12.54 -20.70
C GLN A 213 -2.99 -12.63 -20.45
N ILE A 214 -3.68 -11.50 -20.40
CA ILE A 214 -5.15 -11.43 -20.23
C ILE A 214 -5.86 -12.13 -21.38
N LEU A 215 -5.42 -11.91 -22.63
CA LEU A 215 -6.04 -12.48 -23.83
C LEU A 215 -5.79 -13.98 -23.99
N ARG A 216 -4.72 -14.52 -23.41
CA ARG A 216 -4.40 -15.97 -23.44
C ARG A 216 -5.07 -16.77 -22.34
N MET A 217 -5.71 -16.08 -21.39
CA MET A 217 -6.31 -16.70 -20.22
C MET A 217 -7.66 -17.32 -20.57
N ASP A 218 -7.88 -18.55 -20.14
CA ASP A 218 -9.22 -19.16 -20.14
C ASP A 218 -10.01 -18.72 -18.92
N TRP A 219 -10.73 -17.62 -19.08
CA TRP A 219 -11.54 -17.05 -18.00
C TRP A 219 -12.75 -17.89 -17.64
N ALA A 220 -13.20 -18.79 -18.50
CA ALA A 220 -14.33 -19.66 -18.25
C ALA A 220 -14.00 -20.75 -17.23
N SER A 221 -12.73 -21.15 -17.12
CA SER A 221 -12.25 -22.14 -16.15
C SER A 221 -12.05 -21.59 -14.75
N VAL A 222 -12.10 -20.28 -14.56
CA VAL A 222 -11.86 -19.62 -13.27
C VAL A 222 -13.06 -19.81 -12.34
N SER A 223 -12.80 -20.28 -11.12
CA SER A 223 -13.86 -20.54 -10.14
C SER A 223 -14.59 -19.28 -9.67
N GLY A 224 -15.85 -19.44 -9.26
CA GLY A 224 -16.62 -18.33 -8.69
C GLY A 224 -15.99 -17.74 -7.42
N TRP A 225 -15.23 -18.55 -6.67
CA TRP A 225 -14.49 -18.09 -5.49
C TRP A 225 -13.35 -17.14 -5.88
N THR A 226 -12.62 -17.45 -6.94
CA THR A 226 -11.54 -16.57 -7.44
C THR A 226 -12.10 -15.26 -8.02
N TRP A 227 -13.25 -15.30 -8.72
CA TRP A 227 -13.96 -14.07 -9.13
C TRP A 227 -14.41 -13.22 -7.94
N LEU A 228 -15.00 -13.84 -6.92
CA LEU A 228 -15.40 -13.15 -5.69
C LEU A 228 -14.18 -12.52 -5.00
N SER A 229 -13.08 -13.28 -4.88
CA SER A 229 -11.81 -12.80 -4.32
C SER A 229 -11.25 -11.60 -5.09
N LEU A 230 -11.31 -11.62 -6.41
CA LEU A 230 -10.89 -10.53 -7.28
C LEU A 230 -11.71 -9.26 -7.01
N VAL A 231 -13.04 -9.37 -7.02
CA VAL A 231 -13.94 -8.23 -6.81
C VAL A 231 -13.80 -7.68 -5.39
N LEU A 232 -13.84 -8.52 -4.37
CA LEU A 232 -13.69 -8.09 -2.98
C LEU A 232 -12.32 -7.46 -2.73
N SER A 233 -11.25 -8.04 -3.27
CA SER A 233 -9.91 -7.48 -3.15
C SER A 233 -9.79 -6.12 -3.87
N ALA A 234 -10.42 -5.92 -5.03
CA ALA A 234 -10.47 -4.64 -5.70
C ALA A 234 -11.21 -3.59 -4.85
N LEU A 235 -12.42 -3.92 -4.39
CA LEU A 235 -13.26 -2.97 -3.66
C LEU A 235 -12.73 -2.69 -2.25
N LEU A 236 -12.32 -3.72 -1.51
CA LEU A 236 -11.88 -3.53 -0.13
C LEU A 236 -10.44 -3.06 -0.03
N ALA A 237 -9.50 -3.74 -0.70
CA ALA A 237 -8.08 -3.43 -0.53
C ALA A 237 -7.61 -2.24 -1.36
N LEU A 238 -8.14 -2.03 -2.58
CA LEU A 238 -7.71 -0.92 -3.44
C LEU A 238 -8.62 0.32 -3.32
N ASN A 239 -9.91 0.20 -3.04
CA ASN A 239 -10.76 1.37 -2.84
C ASN A 239 -10.90 1.74 -1.36
N VAL A 240 -11.53 0.88 -0.55
CA VAL A 240 -11.87 1.21 0.84
C VAL A 240 -10.62 1.45 1.69
N ALA A 241 -9.66 0.52 1.69
CA ALA A 241 -8.48 0.63 2.54
C ALA A 241 -7.57 1.80 2.13
N TYR A 242 -7.37 2.05 0.82
CA TYR A 242 -6.64 3.23 0.36
C TYR A 242 -7.32 4.54 0.78
N LEU A 243 -8.65 4.62 0.65
CA LEU A 243 -9.38 5.80 1.07
C LEU A 243 -9.25 6.04 2.59
N ILE A 244 -9.39 4.98 3.39
CA ILE A 244 -9.20 5.06 4.84
C ILE A 244 -7.78 5.51 5.19
N TRP A 245 -6.76 4.96 4.50
CA TRP A 245 -5.36 5.37 4.69
C TRP A 245 -5.17 6.87 4.49
N TYR A 246 -5.61 7.40 3.35
CA TYR A 246 -5.43 8.82 3.04
C TYR A 246 -6.32 9.75 3.86
N MET A 247 -7.51 9.30 4.28
CA MET A 247 -8.31 10.00 5.29
C MET A 247 -7.59 10.04 6.65
N GLY A 248 -6.91 8.98 7.02
CA GLY A 248 -6.05 8.91 8.21
C GLY A 248 -4.91 9.92 8.11
N VAL A 249 -4.16 9.90 7.00
CA VAL A 249 -3.06 10.85 6.74
C VAL A 249 -3.54 12.29 6.84
N GLN A 250 -4.68 12.61 6.26
CA GLN A 250 -5.25 13.96 6.30
C GLN A 250 -5.70 14.37 7.70
N LYS A 251 -6.33 13.46 8.48
CA LYS A 251 -6.94 13.81 9.79
C LYS A 251 -6.00 13.75 10.98
N ILE A 252 -5.08 12.80 10.99
CA ILE A 252 -4.20 12.54 12.14
C ILE A 252 -2.71 12.56 11.80
N GLY A 253 -2.40 12.85 10.52
CA GLY A 253 -1.03 12.88 9.98
C GLY A 253 -0.48 11.52 9.60
N ALA A 254 0.51 11.54 8.70
CA ALA A 254 1.14 10.33 8.16
C ALA A 254 1.80 9.48 9.25
N ALA A 255 2.47 10.13 10.22
CA ALA A 255 3.14 9.43 11.31
C ALA A 255 2.21 8.58 12.17
N ARG A 256 1.05 9.11 12.58
CA ARG A 256 0.05 8.36 13.37
C ARG A 256 -0.64 7.30 12.53
N THR A 257 -1.01 7.62 11.29
CA THR A 257 -1.65 6.66 10.38
C THR A 257 -0.74 5.46 10.14
N SER A 258 0.56 5.67 9.91
CA SER A 258 1.52 4.59 9.70
C SER A 258 1.76 3.73 10.95
N MET A 259 1.36 4.16 12.16
CA MET A 259 1.37 3.28 13.34
C MET A 259 0.46 2.07 13.16
N PHE A 260 -0.69 2.27 12.53
CA PHE A 260 -1.62 1.18 12.29
C PHE A 260 -1.10 0.19 11.24
N SER A 261 -0.41 0.66 10.20
CA SER A 261 0.14 -0.24 9.17
C SER A 261 1.15 -1.26 9.70
N ASN A 262 1.77 -1.02 10.86
CA ASN A 262 2.67 -2.01 11.48
C ASN A 262 1.94 -3.25 11.99
N LEU A 263 0.63 -3.18 12.17
CA LEU A 263 -0.18 -4.33 12.55
C LEU A 263 -0.52 -5.22 11.35
N VAL A 264 -0.38 -4.69 10.11
CA VAL A 264 -0.66 -5.45 8.88
C VAL A 264 0.17 -6.73 8.78
N PRO A 265 1.51 -6.73 9.02
CA PRO A 265 2.28 -7.97 9.01
C PRO A 265 1.81 -9.00 10.03
N ILE A 266 1.38 -8.57 11.21
CA ILE A 266 0.88 -9.47 12.26
C ILE A 266 -0.39 -10.20 11.78
N VAL A 267 -1.34 -9.43 11.22
CA VAL A 267 -2.58 -9.99 10.66
C VAL A 267 -2.26 -10.89 9.47
N ALA A 268 -1.42 -10.45 8.55
CA ALA A 268 -1.06 -11.21 7.35
C ALA A 268 -0.38 -12.55 7.69
N MET A 269 0.58 -12.55 8.60
CA MET A 269 1.26 -13.77 9.07
C MET A 269 0.30 -14.71 9.79
N GLY A 270 -0.56 -14.17 10.65
CA GLY A 270 -1.57 -14.98 11.36
C GLY A 270 -2.55 -15.64 10.39
N VAL A 271 -3.06 -14.90 9.41
CA VAL A 271 -3.98 -15.43 8.39
C VAL A 271 -3.26 -16.43 7.47
N ALA A 272 -2.01 -16.15 7.07
CA ALA A 272 -1.23 -17.06 6.23
C ALA A 272 -0.92 -18.39 6.95
N ALA A 273 -0.61 -18.36 8.24
CA ALA A 273 -0.40 -19.56 9.04
C ALA A 273 -1.66 -20.39 9.17
N LEU A 274 -2.81 -19.74 9.45
CA LEU A 274 -4.09 -20.43 9.67
C LEU A 274 -4.76 -20.92 8.38
N TRP A 275 -4.66 -20.14 7.30
CA TRP A 275 -5.37 -20.44 6.05
C TRP A 275 -4.49 -21.12 5.01
N LEU A 276 -3.25 -20.65 4.83
CA LEU A 276 -2.33 -21.19 3.80
C LEU A 276 -1.36 -22.23 4.37
N GLY A 277 -1.39 -22.49 5.69
CA GLY A 277 -0.48 -23.43 6.34
C GLY A 277 1.00 -22.98 6.31
N GLU A 278 1.27 -21.66 6.18
CA GLU A 278 2.64 -21.17 6.17
C GLU A 278 3.34 -21.42 7.51
N PRO A 279 4.52 -22.08 7.54
CA PRO A 279 5.24 -22.32 8.77
C PRO A 279 5.81 -21.02 9.34
N LEU A 280 5.52 -20.74 10.60
CA LEU A 280 6.11 -19.65 11.38
C LEU A 280 7.35 -20.16 12.11
N GLY A 281 8.47 -20.31 11.38
CA GLY A 281 9.75 -20.71 11.96
C GLY A 281 10.31 -19.65 12.92
N ARG A 282 11.21 -20.06 13.85
CA ARG A 282 11.84 -19.15 14.83
C ARG A 282 12.51 -17.94 14.20
N THR A 283 13.19 -18.11 13.08
CA THR A 283 13.84 -17.03 12.33
C THR A 283 12.85 -15.98 11.81
N LYS A 284 11.68 -16.40 11.31
CA LYS A 284 10.61 -15.48 10.87
C LYS A 284 10.05 -14.69 12.06
N ILE A 285 9.80 -15.34 13.18
CA ILE A 285 9.30 -14.68 14.40
C ILE A 285 10.32 -13.67 14.92
N LEU A 286 11.59 -14.04 15.04
CA LEU A 286 12.65 -13.12 15.47
C LEU A 286 12.82 -11.96 14.49
N GLY A 287 12.80 -12.22 13.20
CA GLY A 287 12.82 -11.20 12.17
C GLY A 287 11.63 -10.25 12.25
N ALA A 288 10.42 -10.77 12.46
CA ALA A 288 9.21 -9.96 12.65
C ALA A 288 9.32 -9.05 13.88
N LEU A 289 9.77 -9.60 15.02
CA LEU A 289 9.99 -8.82 16.24
C LEU A 289 11.03 -7.72 16.02
N ALA A 290 12.14 -8.02 15.33
CA ALA A 290 13.17 -7.05 15.03
C ALA A 290 12.65 -5.94 14.09
N VAL A 291 11.92 -6.27 13.01
CA VAL A 291 11.32 -5.25 12.12
C VAL A 291 10.36 -4.35 12.90
N LEU A 292 9.45 -4.93 13.68
CA LEU A 292 8.47 -4.14 14.45
C LEU A 292 9.14 -3.26 15.51
N THR A 293 10.18 -3.80 16.20
CA THR A 293 10.98 -3.03 17.17
C THR A 293 11.72 -1.89 16.49
N GLY A 294 12.37 -2.15 15.36
CA GLY A 294 13.07 -1.12 14.59
C GLY A 294 12.12 0.00 14.12
N VAL A 295 10.94 -0.35 13.64
CA VAL A 295 9.90 0.63 13.29
C VAL A 295 9.43 1.41 14.53
N ALA A 296 9.28 0.77 15.68
CA ALA A 296 8.93 1.48 16.93
C ALA A 296 10.03 2.47 17.36
N LEU A 297 11.31 2.07 17.27
CA LEU A 297 12.46 2.92 17.59
C LEU A 297 12.53 4.16 16.68
N THR A 298 12.32 4.03 15.36
CA THR A 298 12.31 5.19 14.45
C THR A 298 11.27 6.22 14.83
N ARG A 299 10.24 5.85 15.55
CA ARG A 299 9.17 6.75 16.01
C ARG A 299 9.46 7.46 17.31
N LEU A 300 10.21 6.85 18.21
CA LEU A 300 10.66 7.49 19.45
C LEU A 300 11.56 8.70 19.17
N GLY A 301 12.26 8.71 18.04
CA GLY A 301 13.06 9.85 17.59
C GLY A 301 12.27 11.05 17.06
N LYS A 302 10.98 10.90 16.77
CA LYS A 302 10.15 12.00 16.27
C LYS A 302 9.68 12.88 17.41
N LYS A 303 10.24 14.10 17.55
CA LYS A 303 9.59 15.15 18.32
C LYS A 303 8.20 15.42 17.69
N PRO A 304 7.14 15.62 18.49
CA PRO A 304 5.85 16.02 17.94
C PRO A 304 6.08 17.30 17.14
N SER A 305 5.85 17.26 15.83
CA SER A 305 5.78 18.48 15.04
C SER A 305 4.57 19.25 15.58
N ALA A 306 4.81 20.35 16.26
CA ALA A 306 3.78 21.31 16.58
C ALA A 306 3.30 21.85 15.21
N VAL A 307 2.15 21.36 14.76
CA VAL A 307 1.39 22.06 13.72
C VAL A 307 1.01 23.39 14.36
N PRO A 308 1.45 24.55 13.82
CA PRO A 308 0.92 25.82 14.28
C PRO A 308 -0.60 25.76 14.02
N MET A 309 -1.39 25.83 15.07
CA MET A 309 -2.80 26.22 14.93
C MET A 309 -2.73 27.71 14.61
N GLU A 310 -2.85 28.06 13.34
CA GLU A 310 -3.19 29.40 12.93
C GLU A 310 -4.63 29.64 13.42
N GLU A 311 -4.74 30.65 14.30
CA GLU A 311 -5.99 31.22 14.79
C GLU A 311 -6.83 31.85 13.69
#